data_91874c9d4d06fb7923f5f91e837a977e
#
_entry.id   91874c9d4d06fb7923f5f91e837a977e
#
_cell.length_a   1.000
_cell.length_b   1.000
_cell.length_c   1.000
_cell.angle_alpha   90.00
_cell.angle_beta   90.00
_cell.angle_gamma   90.00
#
_symmetry.space_group_name_H-M   'P 1'
#
loop_
_entity.id
_entity.type
_entity.pdbx_description
1 polymer ?
#
loop_
_entity_poly.entity_id
_entity_poly.type
_entity_poly.pdbx_seq_one_letter_code
_entity_poly.pdbx_strand_id
1 'polypeptide(L)'
;MDLYQAIKERRSVRKFKKTPVPKDLLEKIFDIALWAPSGMNRQNWKFFLLTGERKEELVSIASTSFTYLEPQLQKLYAEKPKIIEATRRFFKRLGGAPLVVCAYFEPANAEDMTSFQNVAAAIQNLLLVAHAEGLGSCWMTGPVTVEEEISRFLGVEDMTLVAEIP
;
A
#
# COMPACT_ATOMS: atom_id res chain seq x y z
N MET A 1 -8.77 6.25 20.25
CA MET A 1 -9.70 6.70 19.18
C MET A 1 -10.78 5.64 19.05
N ASP A 2 -12.06 6.01 18.94
CA ASP A 2 -13.12 5.04 18.68
C ASP A 2 -13.20 4.68 17.18
N LEU A 3 -13.93 3.61 16.86
CA LEU A 3 -14.03 3.10 15.48
C LEU A 3 -14.67 4.10 14.52
N TYR A 4 -15.75 4.79 14.96
CA TYR A 4 -16.46 5.75 14.12
C TYR A 4 -15.58 6.95 13.78
N GLN A 5 -14.80 7.40 14.75
CA GLN A 5 -13.86 8.48 14.58
C GLN A 5 -12.73 8.07 13.63
N ALA A 6 -12.14 6.86 13.82
CA ALA A 6 -11.11 6.35 12.93
C ALA A 6 -11.57 6.29 11.47
N ILE A 7 -12.78 5.78 11.22
CA ILE A 7 -13.34 5.69 9.87
C ILE A 7 -13.57 7.08 9.25
N LYS A 8 -14.11 8.03 10.04
CA LYS A 8 -14.45 9.37 9.53
C LYS A 8 -13.22 10.26 9.32
N GLU A 9 -12.20 10.13 10.14
CA GLU A 9 -11.04 11.04 10.17
C GLU A 9 -9.83 10.55 9.40
N ARG A 10 -9.70 9.21 9.18
CA ARG A 10 -8.60 8.68 8.37
C ARG A 10 -8.57 9.35 6.99
N ARG A 11 -7.37 9.74 6.55
CA ARG A 11 -7.11 10.31 5.21
C ARG A 11 -5.90 9.62 4.58
N SER A 12 -5.82 9.68 3.26
CA SER A 12 -4.64 9.28 2.50
C SER A 12 -3.53 10.31 2.71
N VAL A 13 -2.58 9.98 3.57
CA VAL A 13 -1.40 10.80 3.86
C VAL A 13 -0.36 10.59 2.78
N ARG A 14 0.23 11.68 2.27
CA ARG A 14 1.21 11.67 1.18
C ARG A 14 2.49 12.45 1.50
N LYS A 15 2.69 12.79 2.77
CA LYS A 15 3.90 13.40 3.29
C LYS A 15 4.16 12.85 4.69
N PHE A 16 5.29 12.23 4.87
CA PHE A 16 5.63 11.50 6.10
C PHE A 16 6.83 12.11 6.80
N LYS A 17 6.91 11.87 8.10
CA LYS A 17 8.13 12.08 8.89
C LYS A 17 9.13 10.96 8.57
N LYS A 18 10.41 11.24 8.67
CA LYS A 18 11.47 10.23 8.47
C LYS A 18 11.71 9.35 9.70
N THR A 19 10.97 9.57 10.78
CA THR A 19 11.11 8.80 12.02
C THR A 19 10.71 7.35 11.76
N PRO A 20 11.56 6.38 12.07
CA PRO A 20 11.22 4.96 11.94
C PRO A 20 9.97 4.61 12.76
N VAL A 21 9.15 3.71 12.24
CA VAL A 21 8.02 3.16 13.00
C VAL A 21 8.56 2.07 13.92
N PRO A 22 8.28 2.12 15.24
CA PRO A 22 8.73 1.10 16.18
C PRO A 22 8.19 -0.30 15.81
N LYS A 23 9.02 -1.32 16.03
CA LYS A 23 8.69 -2.69 15.65
C LYS A 23 7.47 -3.23 16.42
N ASP A 24 7.41 -2.97 17.71
CA ASP A 24 6.28 -3.34 18.59
C ASP A 24 4.96 -2.70 18.15
N LEU A 25 5.01 -1.47 17.65
CA LEU A 25 3.85 -0.80 17.09
C LEU A 25 3.42 -1.46 15.77
N LEU A 26 4.35 -1.85 14.90
CA LEU A 26 4.04 -2.58 13.68
C LEU A 26 3.41 -3.94 13.99
N GLU A 27 4.00 -4.71 14.92
CA GLU A 27 3.46 -5.99 15.37
C GLU A 27 2.02 -5.84 15.88
N LYS A 28 1.74 -4.84 16.71
CA LYS A 28 0.39 -4.53 17.19
C LYS A 28 -0.58 -4.21 16.05
N ILE A 29 -0.15 -3.39 15.08
CA ILE A 29 -0.99 -2.99 13.95
C ILE A 29 -1.36 -4.21 13.10
N PHE A 30 -0.38 -5.06 12.79
CA PHE A 30 -0.62 -6.26 11.98
C PHE A 30 -1.44 -7.31 12.73
N ASP A 31 -1.18 -7.53 14.03
CA ASP A 31 -1.99 -8.44 14.85
C ASP A 31 -3.48 -8.12 14.75
N ILE A 32 -3.85 -6.84 14.81
CA ILE A 32 -5.24 -6.41 14.70
C ILE A 32 -5.73 -6.42 13.23
N ALA A 33 -4.92 -5.99 12.29
CA ALA A 33 -5.31 -5.93 10.88
C ALA A 33 -5.67 -7.29 10.29
N LEU A 34 -4.97 -8.34 10.71
CA LEU A 34 -5.17 -9.72 10.25
C LEU A 34 -6.43 -10.40 10.80
N TRP A 35 -7.21 -9.73 11.66
CA TRP A 35 -8.56 -10.14 12.02
C TRP A 35 -9.60 -9.84 10.94
N ALA A 36 -9.17 -9.40 9.76
CA ALA A 36 -10.06 -9.24 8.63
C ALA A 36 -10.72 -10.57 8.23
N PRO A 37 -11.98 -10.56 7.75
CA PRO A 37 -12.60 -11.76 7.25
C PRO A 37 -11.91 -12.24 5.98
N SER A 38 -11.86 -13.57 5.79
CA SER A 38 -11.41 -14.16 4.53
C SER A 38 -12.32 -15.32 4.14
N GLY A 39 -12.58 -15.47 2.84
CA GLY A 39 -13.40 -16.56 2.32
C GLY A 39 -12.83 -17.90 2.76
N MET A 40 -13.67 -18.74 3.39
CA MET A 40 -13.29 -20.05 3.93
C MET A 40 -12.11 -19.99 4.93
N ASN A 41 -11.91 -18.84 5.55
CA ASN A 41 -10.79 -18.56 6.47
C ASN A 41 -9.40 -18.86 5.86
N ARG A 42 -9.23 -18.62 4.58
CA ARG A 42 -7.99 -18.96 3.86
C ARG A 42 -6.78 -18.17 4.31
N GLN A 43 -6.97 -16.91 4.71
CA GLN A 43 -5.92 -16.02 5.22
C GLN A 43 -4.63 -16.05 4.36
N ASN A 44 -4.77 -16.15 3.07
CA ASN A 44 -3.69 -16.31 2.09
C ASN A 44 -3.01 -14.99 1.70
N TRP A 45 -3.20 -13.94 2.49
CA TRP A 45 -2.47 -12.68 2.37
C TRP A 45 -1.02 -12.82 2.83
N LYS A 46 -0.15 -12.03 2.20
CA LYS A 46 1.24 -11.84 2.61
C LYS A 46 1.53 -10.34 2.62
N PHE A 47 2.21 -9.89 3.66
CA PHE A 47 2.62 -8.49 3.79
C PHE A 47 4.13 -8.43 3.91
N PHE A 48 4.77 -7.71 2.98
CA PHE A 48 6.21 -7.48 2.98
C PHE A 48 6.47 -6.06 3.44
N LEU A 49 7.24 -5.91 4.51
CA LEU A 49 7.58 -4.62 5.11
C LEU A 49 9.01 -4.26 4.73
N LEU A 50 9.17 -3.15 4.02
CA LEU A 50 10.47 -2.70 3.53
C LEU A 50 10.86 -1.38 4.20
N THR A 51 12.11 -1.32 4.64
CA THR A 51 12.76 -0.14 5.25
C THR A 51 14.16 0.04 4.67
N GLY A 52 14.83 1.16 4.98
CA GLY A 52 16.21 1.39 4.59
C GLY A 52 16.45 1.29 3.09
N GLU A 53 17.59 0.72 2.69
CA GLU A 53 18.01 0.62 1.29
C GLU A 53 17.04 -0.21 0.45
N ARG A 54 16.56 -1.34 0.98
CA ARG A 54 15.56 -2.18 0.27
C ARG A 54 14.28 -1.42 -0.06
N LYS A 55 13.83 -0.52 0.83
CA LYS A 55 12.70 0.36 0.55
C LYS A 55 13.04 1.35 -0.57
N GLU A 56 14.23 1.95 -0.58
CA GLU A 56 14.61 2.91 -1.64
C GLU A 56 14.70 2.22 -3.02
N GLU A 57 15.17 0.98 -3.09
CA GLU A 57 15.17 0.18 -4.31
C GLU A 57 13.73 -0.09 -4.79
N LEU A 58 12.84 -0.53 -3.89
CA LEU A 58 11.42 -0.71 -4.19
C LEU A 58 10.80 0.58 -4.73
N VAL A 59 11.03 1.73 -4.07
CA VAL A 59 10.51 3.03 -4.48
C VAL A 59 10.98 3.40 -5.89
N SER A 60 12.24 3.09 -6.23
CA SER A 60 12.75 3.32 -7.58
C SER A 60 11.96 2.53 -8.63
N ILE A 61 11.70 1.24 -8.38
CA ILE A 61 10.90 0.38 -9.26
C ILE A 61 9.46 0.90 -9.34
N ALA A 62 8.79 1.04 -8.19
CA ALA A 62 7.39 1.45 -8.10
C ALA A 62 7.12 2.82 -8.73
N SER A 63 8.12 3.73 -8.70
CA SER A 63 7.99 5.07 -9.28
C SER A 63 7.75 5.06 -10.79
N THR A 64 8.19 4.02 -11.49
CA THR A 64 8.00 3.87 -12.96
C THR A 64 6.53 3.71 -13.33
N SER A 65 5.71 3.20 -12.39
CA SER A 65 4.25 3.05 -12.55
C SER A 65 3.53 4.38 -12.83
N PHE A 66 4.13 5.52 -12.46
CA PHE A 66 3.55 6.82 -12.76
C PHE A 66 3.35 7.05 -14.25
N THR A 67 4.20 6.50 -15.11
CA THR A 67 4.10 6.61 -16.58
C THR A 67 2.78 6.05 -17.10
N TYR A 68 2.27 4.98 -16.47
CA TYR A 68 0.99 4.38 -16.84
C TYR A 68 -0.21 5.19 -16.33
N LEU A 69 -0.05 5.90 -15.21
CA LEU A 69 -1.10 6.72 -14.61
C LEU A 69 -1.21 8.11 -15.24
N GLU A 70 -0.11 8.67 -15.74
CA GLU A 70 -0.06 10.04 -16.21
C GLU A 70 -1.09 10.38 -17.28
N PRO A 71 -1.34 9.55 -18.33
CA PRO A 71 -2.35 9.86 -19.34
C PRO A 71 -3.77 9.99 -18.78
N GLN A 72 -4.10 9.15 -17.77
CA GLN A 72 -5.39 9.22 -17.09
C GLN A 72 -5.50 10.48 -16.22
N LEU A 73 -4.45 10.83 -15.50
CA LEU A 73 -4.40 12.05 -14.69
C LEU A 73 -4.52 13.30 -15.56
N GLN A 74 -3.90 13.32 -16.73
CA GLN A 74 -4.00 14.42 -17.67
C GLN A 74 -5.45 14.62 -18.17
N LYS A 75 -6.21 13.54 -18.40
CA LYS A 75 -7.63 13.62 -18.77
C LYS A 75 -8.48 14.14 -17.60
N LEU A 76 -8.26 13.62 -16.39
CA LEU A 76 -9.08 13.95 -15.21
C LEU A 76 -8.78 15.34 -14.64
N TYR A 77 -7.54 15.80 -14.77
CA TYR A 77 -7.04 17.03 -14.15
C TYR A 77 -6.38 17.99 -15.12
N ALA A 78 -6.87 18.05 -16.39
CA ALA A 78 -6.31 18.91 -17.45
C ALA A 78 -6.16 20.38 -16.97
N GLU A 79 -7.15 20.89 -16.24
CA GLU A 79 -7.14 22.25 -15.71
C GLU A 79 -6.45 22.40 -14.35
N LYS A 80 -5.90 21.31 -13.80
CA LYS A 80 -5.28 21.28 -12.48
C LYS A 80 -3.88 20.64 -12.50
N PRO A 81 -2.94 21.16 -13.31
CA PRO A 81 -1.61 20.56 -13.51
C PRO A 81 -0.82 20.40 -12.21
N LYS A 82 -1.10 21.22 -11.19
CA LYS A 82 -0.47 21.10 -9.87
C LYS A 82 -0.79 19.76 -9.18
N ILE A 83 -1.97 19.16 -9.45
CA ILE A 83 -2.34 17.85 -8.91
C ILE A 83 -1.49 16.77 -9.56
N ILE A 84 -1.32 16.82 -10.88
CA ILE A 84 -0.49 15.86 -11.64
C ILE A 84 0.95 15.90 -11.13
N GLU A 85 1.52 17.10 -11.00
CA GLU A 85 2.87 17.28 -10.52
C GLU A 85 3.06 16.84 -9.05
N ALA A 86 2.07 17.11 -8.20
CA ALA A 86 2.09 16.63 -6.81
C ALA A 86 2.04 15.09 -6.74
N THR A 87 1.23 14.46 -7.60
CA THR A 87 1.14 13.00 -7.71
C THR A 87 2.47 12.41 -8.21
N ARG A 88 3.06 12.99 -9.26
CA ARG A 88 4.39 12.59 -9.78
C ARG A 88 5.45 12.62 -8.69
N ARG A 89 5.53 13.73 -7.92
CA ARG A 89 6.47 13.86 -6.81
C ARG A 89 6.23 12.84 -5.71
N PHE A 90 4.96 12.51 -5.45
CA PHE A 90 4.62 11.48 -4.47
C PHE A 90 5.11 10.10 -4.93
N PHE A 91 4.84 9.69 -6.17
CA PHE A 91 5.32 8.41 -6.71
C PHE A 91 6.85 8.30 -6.69
N LYS A 92 7.55 9.39 -6.97
CA LYS A 92 9.02 9.39 -6.99
C LYS A 92 9.68 9.08 -5.64
N ARG A 93 9.02 9.35 -4.51
CA ARG A 93 9.62 9.26 -3.16
C ARG A 93 8.67 8.72 -2.09
N LEU A 94 7.49 8.32 -2.46
CA LEU A 94 6.41 7.92 -1.55
C LEU A 94 6.26 8.86 -0.33
N GLY A 95 6.36 10.19 -0.60
CA GLY A 95 6.23 11.21 0.44
C GLY A 95 7.30 11.20 1.54
N GLY A 96 8.39 10.44 1.35
CA GLY A 96 9.45 10.25 2.33
C GLY A 96 9.10 9.26 3.44
N ALA A 97 8.17 8.35 3.19
CA ALA A 97 7.77 7.32 4.16
C ALA A 97 8.99 6.50 4.63
N PRO A 98 9.12 6.24 5.95
CA PRO A 98 10.22 5.44 6.49
C PRO A 98 10.05 3.94 6.24
N LEU A 99 8.81 3.51 5.95
CA LEU A 99 8.39 2.14 5.73
C LEU A 99 7.43 2.09 4.54
N VAL A 100 7.49 1.02 3.76
CA VAL A 100 6.48 0.67 2.74
C VAL A 100 6.04 -0.78 2.98
N VAL A 101 4.75 -1.01 2.93
CA VAL A 101 4.15 -2.35 3.00
C VAL A 101 3.66 -2.72 1.62
N CYS A 102 4.12 -3.85 1.09
CA CYS A 102 3.56 -4.49 -0.11
C CYS A 102 2.58 -5.57 0.33
N ALA A 103 1.33 -5.47 -0.11
CA ALA A 103 0.27 -6.42 0.22
C ALA A 103 0.02 -7.35 -0.98
N TYR A 104 0.18 -8.64 -0.73
CA TYR A 104 0.08 -9.72 -1.71
C TYR A 104 -0.90 -10.80 -1.26
N PHE A 105 -1.27 -11.67 -2.18
CA PHE A 105 -1.88 -12.97 -1.86
C PHE A 105 -1.30 -14.09 -2.73
N GLU A 106 -1.42 -15.31 -2.22
CA GLU A 106 -1.17 -16.53 -2.98
C GLU A 106 -2.45 -16.90 -3.75
N PRO A 107 -2.48 -16.79 -5.10
CA PRO A 107 -3.68 -17.04 -5.87
C PRO A 107 -4.02 -18.53 -5.91
N ALA A 108 -5.31 -18.87 -5.85
CA ALA A 108 -5.78 -20.23 -6.06
C ALA A 108 -5.93 -20.57 -7.56
N ASN A 109 -6.16 -19.55 -8.38
CA ASN A 109 -6.29 -19.61 -9.83
C ASN A 109 -6.10 -18.21 -10.44
N ALA A 110 -6.11 -18.12 -11.77
CA ALA A 110 -5.86 -16.86 -12.48
C ALA A 110 -6.90 -15.75 -12.21
N GLU A 111 -8.09 -16.08 -11.73
CA GLU A 111 -9.20 -15.15 -11.50
C GLU A 111 -9.64 -15.14 -10.02
N ASP A 112 -8.68 -15.18 -9.08
CA ASP A 112 -8.97 -15.29 -7.64
C ASP A 112 -9.44 -13.96 -7.03
N MET A 113 -10.63 -13.51 -7.45
CA MET A 113 -11.25 -12.30 -6.90
C MET A 113 -11.55 -12.38 -5.40
N THR A 114 -11.78 -13.59 -4.87
CA THR A 114 -12.02 -13.78 -3.44
C THR A 114 -10.77 -13.44 -2.63
N SER A 115 -9.62 -13.91 -3.05
CA SER A 115 -8.35 -13.58 -2.37
C SER A 115 -8.01 -12.10 -2.47
N PHE A 116 -8.29 -11.46 -3.61
CA PHE A 116 -8.15 -10.02 -3.74
C PHE A 116 -9.00 -9.26 -2.69
N GLN A 117 -10.28 -9.65 -2.53
CA GLN A 117 -11.20 -9.06 -1.55
C GLN A 117 -10.74 -9.31 -0.11
N ASN A 118 -10.20 -10.50 0.19
CA ASN A 118 -9.65 -10.82 1.51
C ASN A 118 -8.53 -9.85 1.89
N VAL A 119 -7.56 -9.65 0.97
CA VAL A 119 -6.44 -8.72 1.21
C VAL A 119 -6.94 -7.28 1.31
N ALA A 120 -7.91 -6.88 0.49
CA ALA A 120 -8.50 -5.54 0.56
C ALA A 120 -9.14 -5.27 1.93
N ALA A 121 -9.81 -6.26 2.52
CA ALA A 121 -10.37 -6.16 3.88
C ALA A 121 -9.26 -6.00 4.93
N ALA A 122 -8.18 -6.78 4.83
CA ALA A 122 -7.04 -6.69 5.74
C ALA A 122 -6.32 -5.34 5.61
N ILE A 123 -6.14 -4.82 4.38
CA ILE A 123 -5.58 -3.48 4.14
C ILE A 123 -6.45 -2.41 4.79
N GLN A 124 -7.78 -2.47 4.65
CA GLN A 124 -8.66 -1.48 5.28
C GLN A 124 -8.52 -1.48 6.80
N ASN A 125 -8.47 -2.67 7.44
CA ASN A 125 -8.19 -2.76 8.86
C ASN A 125 -6.84 -2.13 9.22
N LEU A 126 -5.78 -2.47 8.47
CA LEU A 126 -4.44 -1.91 8.65
C LEU A 126 -4.45 -0.38 8.61
N LEU A 127 -5.12 0.22 7.62
CA LEU A 127 -5.21 1.68 7.51
C LEU A 127 -5.93 2.33 8.69
N LEU A 128 -6.99 1.69 9.19
CA LEU A 128 -7.76 2.19 10.35
C LEU A 128 -6.95 2.08 11.64
N VAL A 129 -6.30 0.95 11.87
CA VAL A 129 -5.47 0.73 13.07
C VAL A 129 -4.27 1.65 13.05
N ALA A 130 -3.57 1.77 11.92
CA ALA A 130 -2.45 2.69 11.78
C ALA A 130 -2.87 4.13 12.11
N HIS A 131 -4.03 4.58 11.61
CA HIS A 131 -4.58 5.90 11.93
C HIS A 131 -4.89 6.05 13.42
N ALA A 132 -5.53 5.06 14.04
CA ALA A 132 -5.85 5.08 15.46
C ALA A 132 -4.61 5.14 16.35
N GLU A 133 -3.49 4.57 15.90
CA GLU A 133 -2.17 4.60 16.54
C GLU A 133 -1.35 5.85 16.18
N GLY A 134 -1.93 6.83 15.47
CA GLY A 134 -1.29 8.10 15.13
C GLY A 134 -0.36 8.05 13.91
N LEU A 135 -0.39 6.98 13.12
CA LEU A 135 0.35 6.88 11.87
C LEU A 135 -0.48 7.35 10.68
N GLY A 136 0.20 7.96 9.71
CA GLY A 136 -0.36 8.24 8.39
C GLY A 136 -0.09 7.08 7.44
N SER A 137 -1.02 6.81 6.55
CA SER A 137 -0.86 5.80 5.51
C SER A 137 -1.59 6.19 4.22
N CYS A 138 -1.24 5.54 3.10
CA CYS A 138 -1.90 5.74 1.81
C CYS A 138 -2.00 4.43 1.05
N TRP A 139 -3.21 4.01 0.69
CA TRP A 139 -3.41 2.86 -0.21
C TRP A 139 -3.07 3.25 -1.65
N MET A 140 -2.08 2.61 -2.25
CA MET A 140 -1.65 2.84 -3.62
C MET A 140 -1.87 1.60 -4.48
N THR A 141 -2.58 1.76 -5.59
CA THR A 141 -2.76 0.71 -6.61
C THR A 141 -1.97 0.99 -7.90
N GLY A 142 -1.39 2.19 -8.03
CA GLY A 142 -0.51 2.51 -9.17
C GLY A 142 0.63 1.52 -9.36
N PRO A 143 1.36 1.14 -8.31
CA PRO A 143 2.45 0.17 -8.40
C PRO A 143 2.07 -1.20 -8.96
N VAL A 144 0.79 -1.60 -8.90
CA VAL A 144 0.30 -2.85 -9.50
C VAL A 144 0.56 -2.91 -11.02
N THR A 145 0.67 -1.77 -11.69
CA THR A 145 1.01 -1.73 -13.14
C THR A 145 2.45 -2.14 -13.45
N VAL A 146 3.29 -2.30 -12.45
CA VAL A 146 4.68 -2.78 -12.54
C VAL A 146 4.90 -3.93 -11.55
N GLU A 147 3.87 -4.74 -11.35
CA GLU A 147 3.86 -5.87 -10.42
C GLU A 147 5.00 -6.87 -10.71
N GLU A 148 5.25 -7.18 -11.97
CA GLU A 148 6.29 -8.16 -12.36
C GLU A 148 7.67 -7.76 -11.85
N GLU A 149 8.04 -6.47 -11.98
CA GLU A 149 9.32 -5.96 -11.52
C GLU A 149 9.41 -5.95 -9.99
N ILE A 150 8.32 -5.58 -9.32
CA ILE A 150 8.25 -5.56 -7.85
C ILE A 150 8.31 -6.99 -7.30
N SER A 151 7.56 -7.93 -7.89
CA SER A 151 7.52 -9.34 -7.46
C SER A 151 8.86 -10.02 -7.67
N ARG A 152 9.55 -9.76 -8.81
CA ARG A 152 10.91 -10.23 -9.06
C ARG A 152 11.90 -9.67 -8.04
N PHE A 153 11.81 -8.40 -7.72
CA PHE A 153 12.66 -7.76 -6.69
C PHE A 153 12.45 -8.36 -5.30
N LEU A 154 11.21 -8.75 -4.97
CA LEU A 154 10.86 -9.38 -3.70
C LEU A 154 11.10 -10.89 -3.68
N GLY A 155 11.22 -11.55 -4.85
CA GLY A 155 11.34 -13.00 -4.99
C GLY A 155 10.01 -13.73 -4.75
N VAL A 156 8.90 -13.15 -5.22
CA VAL A 156 7.52 -13.64 -4.99
C VAL A 156 6.70 -13.64 -6.28
N GLU A 157 7.30 -14.10 -7.35
CA GLU A 157 6.72 -14.08 -8.71
C GLU A 157 5.48 -14.97 -8.87
N ASP A 158 5.22 -15.85 -7.91
CA ASP A 158 4.04 -16.72 -7.81
C ASP A 158 2.86 -16.07 -7.05
N MET A 159 3.04 -14.86 -6.53
CA MET A 159 2.03 -14.12 -5.80
C MET A 159 1.48 -12.94 -6.61
N THR A 160 0.31 -12.44 -6.22
CA THR A 160 -0.33 -11.28 -6.84
C THR A 160 -0.27 -10.06 -5.92
N LEU A 161 0.25 -8.95 -6.43
CA LEU A 161 0.31 -7.66 -5.74
C LEU A 161 -1.07 -6.98 -5.74
N VAL A 162 -1.53 -6.58 -4.56
CA VAL A 162 -2.79 -5.85 -4.40
C VAL A 162 -2.56 -4.35 -4.23
N ALA A 163 -1.57 -3.98 -3.45
CA ALA A 163 -1.28 -2.58 -3.15
C ALA A 163 0.10 -2.38 -2.53
N GLU A 164 0.59 -1.14 -2.62
CA GLU A 164 1.62 -0.61 -1.74
C GLU A 164 1.03 0.40 -0.76
N ILE A 165 1.50 0.36 0.49
CA ILE A 165 1.05 1.22 1.57
C ILE A 165 2.28 1.86 2.24
N PRO A 166 2.67 3.08 1.82
CA PRO A 166 3.61 3.88 2.57
C PRO A 166 2.99 4.43 3.85
#